data_d721843e498bd8fa9214c22e7a326814
#
_entry.id   d721843e498bd8fa9214c22e7a326814
#
_cell.length_a   1.000
_cell.length_b   1.000
_cell.length_c   1.000
_cell.angle_alpha   90.00
_cell.angle_beta   90.00
_cell.angle_gamma   90.00
#
_symmetry.space_group_name_H-M   'P 1'
#
loop_
_entity.id
_entity.type
_entity.pdbx_description
1 polymer ?
#
loop_
_entity_poly.entity_id
_entity_poly.type
_entity_poly.pdbx_seq_one_letter_code
_entity_poly.pdbx_strand_id
1 'polypeptide(L)'
;MKKLFILSLLSVALTNLYAQQTGTIKDNDKLTKIALDFHEDYATNKHELWDEMLNDDAEVHVNNSKMTGKEVKEAFKSHHMIFNNIQIIDAYAHTNYFSDGVNKGDTWTNSWFTWVGTGNETGIGYSNKAHFDFQWEKGKVIKMLCFFDTTALNMEIAATK
;
A
#
# COMPACT_ATOMS: atom_id res chain seq x y z
N MET A 1 -31.62 -38.71 -20.57
CA MET A 1 -30.19 -38.60 -20.25
C MET A 1 -29.51 -37.44 -21.01
N LYS A 2 -29.70 -37.25 -22.32
CA LYS A 2 -29.06 -36.14 -23.09
C LYS A 2 -29.42 -34.70 -22.60
N LYS A 3 -30.66 -34.47 -22.14
CA LYS A 3 -31.09 -33.13 -21.65
C LYS A 3 -30.46 -32.76 -20.29
N LEU A 4 -30.15 -33.72 -19.43
CA LEU A 4 -29.49 -33.45 -18.15
C LEU A 4 -28.03 -33.08 -18.33
N PHE A 5 -27.35 -33.62 -19.34
CA PHE A 5 -25.96 -33.33 -19.66
C PHE A 5 -25.77 -31.92 -20.22
N ILE A 6 -26.73 -31.41 -20.99
CA ILE A 6 -26.71 -30.05 -21.53
C ILE A 6 -26.92 -29.02 -20.42
N LEU A 7 -27.78 -29.31 -19.44
CA LEU A 7 -28.05 -28.43 -18.31
C LEU A 7 -26.81 -28.29 -17.39
N SER A 8 -26.06 -29.41 -17.16
CA SER A 8 -24.82 -29.37 -16.35
C SER A 8 -23.69 -28.63 -17.05
N LEU A 9 -23.57 -28.72 -18.38
CA LEU A 9 -22.58 -27.94 -19.14
C LEU A 9 -22.89 -26.44 -19.11
N LEU A 10 -24.19 -26.07 -19.16
CA LEU A 10 -24.60 -24.67 -19.10
C LEU A 10 -24.35 -24.05 -17.71
N SER A 11 -24.53 -24.81 -16.64
CA SER A 11 -24.23 -24.33 -15.27
C SER A 11 -22.75 -24.11 -15.02
N VAL A 12 -21.88 -24.95 -15.58
CA VAL A 12 -20.42 -24.78 -15.49
C VAL A 12 -19.94 -23.57 -16.29
N ALA A 13 -20.56 -23.27 -17.45
CA ALA A 13 -20.23 -22.08 -18.24
C ALA A 13 -20.64 -20.77 -17.55
N LEU A 14 -21.76 -20.79 -16.80
CA LEU A 14 -22.26 -19.59 -16.09
C LEU A 14 -21.44 -19.28 -14.82
N THR A 15 -20.85 -20.26 -14.16
CA THR A 15 -20.04 -20.03 -12.96
C THR A 15 -18.68 -19.40 -13.25
N ASN A 16 -18.18 -19.53 -14.47
CA ASN A 16 -16.90 -18.91 -14.87
C ASN A 16 -17.01 -17.43 -15.27
N LEU A 17 -18.23 -16.91 -15.50
CA LEU A 17 -18.43 -15.51 -15.91
C LEU A 17 -18.28 -14.49 -14.77
N TYR A 18 -18.31 -14.91 -13.50
CA TYR A 18 -18.22 -14.03 -12.35
C TYR A 18 -16.84 -13.99 -11.66
N ALA A 19 -15.90 -14.84 -12.10
CA ALA A 19 -14.61 -15.00 -11.42
C ALA A 19 -13.47 -14.21 -12.05
N GLN A 20 -13.68 -13.57 -13.21
CA GLN A 20 -12.61 -12.90 -13.95
C GLN A 20 -12.71 -11.40 -13.79
N GLN A 21 -11.79 -10.82 -13.03
CA GLN A 21 -11.55 -9.40 -13.00
C GLN A 21 -10.54 -9.04 -14.08
N THR A 22 -10.86 -8.05 -14.91
CA THR A 22 -9.98 -7.61 -16.00
C THR A 22 -9.52 -6.17 -15.78
N GLY A 23 -8.35 -5.85 -16.29
CA GLY A 23 -7.76 -4.53 -16.17
C GLY A 23 -6.45 -4.41 -16.94
N THR A 24 -5.85 -3.25 -16.87
CA THR A 24 -4.50 -2.98 -17.41
C THR A 24 -3.55 -2.73 -16.26
N ILE A 25 -2.39 -3.39 -16.29
CA ILE A 25 -1.29 -3.16 -15.36
C ILE A 25 -0.24 -2.29 -16.04
N LYS A 26 0.25 -1.26 -15.35
CA LYS A 26 1.34 -0.38 -15.81
C LYS A 26 2.38 -0.22 -14.71
N ASP A 27 3.66 -0.37 -15.06
CA ASP A 27 4.80 -0.26 -14.16
C ASP A 27 5.62 1.02 -14.33
N ASN A 28 5.27 1.85 -15.31
CA ASN A 28 6.01 3.05 -15.69
C ASN A 28 5.13 4.29 -15.90
N ASP A 29 3.90 4.29 -15.39
CA ASP A 29 2.98 5.41 -15.51
C ASP A 29 3.17 6.45 -14.39
N LYS A 30 2.37 7.52 -14.47
CA LYS A 30 2.44 8.64 -13.51
C LYS A 30 2.14 8.20 -12.07
N LEU A 31 1.14 7.34 -11.86
CA LEU A 31 0.72 6.94 -10.50
C LEU A 31 1.73 6.00 -9.87
N THR A 32 2.28 5.07 -10.66
CA THR A 32 3.38 4.20 -10.23
C THR A 32 4.58 5.03 -9.76
N LYS A 33 4.95 6.06 -10.54
CA LYS A 33 6.05 6.95 -10.19
C LYS A 33 5.76 7.72 -8.89
N ILE A 34 4.56 8.29 -8.74
CA ILE A 34 4.16 8.99 -7.52
C ILE A 34 4.24 8.07 -6.30
N ALA A 35 3.81 6.81 -6.41
CA ALA A 35 3.89 5.85 -5.31
C ALA A 35 5.34 5.56 -4.89
N LEU A 36 6.27 5.48 -5.84
CA LEU A 36 7.70 5.36 -5.54
C LEU A 36 8.26 6.66 -4.92
N ASP A 37 7.86 7.80 -5.44
CA ASP A 37 8.26 9.11 -4.91
C ASP A 37 7.74 9.34 -3.48
N PHE A 38 6.58 8.76 -3.08
CA PHE A 38 6.11 8.74 -1.68
C PHE A 38 7.12 8.09 -0.73
N HIS A 39 7.75 7.00 -1.16
CA HIS A 39 8.72 6.30 -0.32
C HIS A 39 9.98 7.13 -0.13
N GLU A 40 10.45 7.81 -1.19
CA GLU A 40 11.61 8.70 -1.11
C GLU A 40 11.31 9.95 -0.27
N ASP A 41 10.13 10.54 -0.44
CA ASP A 41 9.65 11.68 0.34
C ASP A 41 9.62 11.38 1.84
N TYR A 42 9.10 10.18 2.20
CA TYR A 42 9.15 9.67 3.57
C TYR A 42 10.61 9.44 4.03
N ALA A 43 11.43 8.72 3.28
CA ALA A 43 12.80 8.39 3.68
C ALA A 43 13.67 9.64 3.92
N THR A 44 13.42 10.71 3.16
CA THR A 44 14.13 12.00 3.28
C THR A 44 13.50 12.96 4.30
N ASN A 45 12.46 12.54 5.02
CA ASN A 45 11.74 13.33 6.04
C ASN A 45 11.15 14.67 5.50
N LYS A 46 10.79 14.73 4.24
CA LYS A 46 10.18 15.91 3.62
C LYS A 46 8.67 15.96 3.82
N HIS A 47 7.99 14.84 3.53
CA HIS A 47 6.55 14.67 3.65
C HIS A 47 5.67 15.59 2.79
N GLU A 48 6.26 16.35 1.87
CA GLU A 48 5.53 17.31 1.02
C GLU A 48 4.55 16.58 0.08
N LEU A 49 5.01 15.49 -0.52
CA LEU A 49 4.18 14.68 -1.43
C LEU A 49 3.06 13.95 -0.67
N TRP A 50 3.34 13.47 0.54
CA TRP A 50 2.33 12.90 1.42
C TRP A 50 1.23 13.91 1.77
N ASP A 51 1.62 15.14 2.11
CA ASP A 51 0.70 16.21 2.45
C ASP A 51 -0.13 16.64 1.23
N GLU A 52 0.46 16.61 0.03
CA GLU A 52 -0.24 16.95 -1.21
C GLU A 52 -1.17 15.84 -1.68
N MET A 53 -0.73 14.58 -1.72
CA MET A 53 -1.43 13.51 -2.47
C MET A 53 -2.35 12.66 -1.61
N LEU A 54 -2.08 12.48 -0.30
CA LEU A 54 -2.92 11.70 0.60
C LEU A 54 -3.97 12.59 1.26
N ASN A 55 -5.24 12.35 0.99
CA ASN A 55 -6.33 13.07 1.63
C ASN A 55 -6.32 12.85 3.15
N ASP A 56 -6.60 13.89 3.93
CA ASP A 56 -6.66 13.81 5.39
C ASP A 56 -7.74 12.84 5.90
N ASP A 57 -8.83 12.73 5.17
CA ASP A 57 -9.96 11.83 5.46
C ASP A 57 -9.84 10.47 4.74
N ALA A 58 -8.74 10.19 4.04
CA ALA A 58 -8.51 8.89 3.41
C ALA A 58 -8.64 7.75 4.43
N GLU A 59 -9.26 6.65 4.00
CA GLU A 59 -9.28 5.42 4.80
C GLU A 59 -7.92 4.74 4.74
N VAL A 60 -7.24 4.63 5.86
CA VAL A 60 -5.94 3.96 5.96
C VAL A 60 -6.01 2.76 6.87
N HIS A 61 -5.43 1.65 6.44
CA HIS A 61 -5.24 0.46 7.26
C HIS A 61 -3.74 0.19 7.39
N VAL A 62 -3.23 0.26 8.62
CA VAL A 62 -1.88 -0.17 8.97
C VAL A 62 -1.98 -1.53 9.65
N ASN A 63 -1.66 -2.59 8.93
CA ASN A 63 -1.96 -3.97 9.33
C ASN A 63 -3.45 -4.12 9.71
N ASN A 64 -3.76 -4.35 10.97
CA ASN A 64 -5.13 -4.50 11.48
C ASN A 64 -5.71 -3.19 12.09
N SER A 65 -4.96 -2.09 12.09
CA SER A 65 -5.39 -0.81 12.67
C SER A 65 -5.99 0.09 11.59
N LYS A 66 -7.17 0.63 11.84
CA LYS A 66 -7.80 1.62 10.97
C LYS A 66 -7.42 3.02 11.44
N MET A 67 -7.02 3.88 10.50
CA MET A 67 -6.59 5.26 10.72
C MET A 67 -7.17 6.15 9.61
N THR A 68 -7.12 7.45 9.81
CA THR A 68 -7.32 8.45 8.76
C THR A 68 -6.01 8.79 8.08
N GLY A 69 -6.07 9.41 6.89
CA GLY A 69 -4.88 9.90 6.20
C GLY A 69 -4.08 10.89 7.06
N LYS A 70 -4.76 11.76 7.82
CA LYS A 70 -4.12 12.68 8.76
C LYS A 70 -3.32 11.94 9.83
N GLU A 71 -3.95 10.96 10.50
CA GLU A 71 -3.30 10.18 11.57
C GLU A 71 -2.10 9.40 11.07
N VAL A 72 -2.16 8.79 9.87
CA VAL A 72 -1.01 8.04 9.33
C VAL A 72 0.13 8.97 8.94
N LYS A 73 -0.17 10.18 8.40
CA LYS A 73 0.88 11.19 8.13
C LYS A 73 1.63 11.57 9.41
N GLU A 74 0.92 11.83 10.50
CA GLU A 74 1.51 12.14 11.80
C GLU A 74 2.33 10.96 12.35
N ALA A 75 1.80 9.73 12.27
CA ALA A 75 2.51 8.53 12.71
C ALA A 75 3.80 8.31 11.95
N PHE A 76 3.81 8.45 10.62
CA PHE A 76 5.01 8.24 9.83
C PHE A 76 6.05 9.36 9.99
N LYS A 77 5.62 10.62 10.20
CA LYS A 77 6.51 11.71 10.61
C LYS A 77 7.22 11.38 11.94
N SER A 78 6.51 10.76 12.89
CA SER A 78 7.09 10.37 14.19
C SER A 78 8.17 9.30 14.09
N HIS A 79 8.22 8.49 13.02
CA HIS A 79 9.26 7.49 12.83
C HIS A 79 10.67 8.12 12.81
N HIS A 80 10.82 9.33 12.27
CA HIS A 80 12.10 10.05 12.24
C HIS A 80 12.57 10.57 13.62
N MET A 81 11.71 10.55 14.63
CA MET A 81 12.09 10.78 16.02
C MET A 81 12.57 9.48 16.70
N ILE A 82 12.13 8.33 16.20
CA ILE A 82 12.37 7.00 16.77
C ILE A 82 13.58 6.33 16.08
N PHE A 83 13.75 6.59 14.79
CA PHE A 83 14.79 5.98 13.96
C PHE A 83 15.61 7.06 13.24
N ASN A 84 16.89 6.75 13.03
CA ASN A 84 17.78 7.46 12.12
C ASN A 84 18.21 6.57 10.95
N ASN A 85 18.92 7.15 9.97
CA ASN A 85 19.39 6.45 8.78
C ASN A 85 18.29 5.68 8.05
N ILE A 86 17.07 6.24 8.03
CA ILE A 86 15.93 5.62 7.32
C ILE A 86 16.22 5.64 5.82
N GLN A 87 16.06 4.49 5.18
CA GLN A 87 16.17 4.31 3.73
C GLN A 87 15.09 3.35 3.23
N ILE A 88 14.67 3.57 2.00
CA ILE A 88 13.83 2.62 1.26
C ILE A 88 14.68 2.03 0.15
N ILE A 89 14.85 0.72 0.15
CA ILE A 89 15.64 0.01 -0.85
C ILE A 89 14.82 -1.06 -1.54
N ASP A 90 15.26 -1.46 -2.74
CA ASP A 90 14.60 -2.49 -3.57
C ASP A 90 13.11 -2.16 -3.85
N ALA A 91 12.77 -0.87 -3.97
CA ALA A 91 11.40 -0.46 -4.21
C ALA A 91 10.98 -0.73 -5.66
N TYR A 92 9.80 -1.32 -5.82
CA TYR A 92 9.13 -1.41 -7.12
C TYR A 92 7.62 -1.25 -6.93
N ALA A 93 6.94 -0.83 -7.96
CA ALA A 93 5.49 -0.62 -7.94
C ALA A 93 4.88 -0.87 -9.32
N HIS A 94 3.57 -1.08 -9.34
CA HIS A 94 2.76 -1.04 -10.56
C HIS A 94 1.35 -0.55 -10.24
N THR A 95 0.69 0.02 -11.25
CA THR A 95 -0.67 0.52 -11.15
C THR A 95 -1.63 -0.38 -11.93
N ASN A 96 -2.71 -0.78 -11.28
CA ASN A 96 -3.81 -1.55 -11.84
C ASN A 96 -5.00 -0.63 -12.15
N TYR A 97 -5.45 -0.65 -13.39
CA TYR A 97 -6.64 0.03 -13.89
C TYR A 97 -7.72 -1.01 -14.15
N PHE A 98 -8.70 -1.13 -13.27
CA PHE A 98 -9.72 -2.17 -13.36
C PHE A 98 -10.82 -1.77 -14.35
N SER A 99 -11.00 -2.56 -15.39
CA SER A 99 -12.00 -2.31 -16.45
C SER A 99 -13.29 -3.10 -16.27
N ASP A 100 -13.29 -4.13 -15.40
CA ASP A 100 -14.44 -5.01 -15.16
C ASP A 100 -14.38 -5.61 -13.75
N GLY A 101 -15.41 -6.38 -13.37
CA GLY A 101 -15.53 -7.05 -12.07
C GLY A 101 -15.97 -6.11 -10.94
N VAL A 102 -15.76 -6.53 -9.70
CA VAL A 102 -16.20 -5.82 -8.48
C VAL A 102 -15.48 -4.49 -8.27
N ASN A 103 -14.26 -4.35 -8.80
CA ASN A 103 -13.45 -3.13 -8.70
C ASN A 103 -13.48 -2.29 -9.98
N LYS A 104 -14.48 -2.50 -10.87
CA LYS A 104 -14.59 -1.75 -12.12
C LYS A 104 -14.54 -0.25 -11.90
N GLY A 105 -13.59 0.40 -12.56
CA GLY A 105 -13.35 1.85 -12.46
C GLY A 105 -12.35 2.25 -11.39
N ASP A 106 -11.99 1.36 -10.49
CA ASP A 106 -10.97 1.62 -9.50
C ASP A 106 -9.57 1.66 -10.12
N THR A 107 -8.72 2.47 -9.53
CA THR A 107 -7.29 2.53 -9.84
C THR A 107 -6.51 2.32 -8.56
N TRP A 108 -5.64 1.31 -8.57
CA TRP A 108 -4.81 0.95 -7.44
C TRP A 108 -3.35 0.87 -7.84
N THR A 109 -2.46 1.47 -7.05
CA THR A 109 -1.02 1.25 -7.15
C THR A 109 -0.56 0.38 -6.00
N ASN A 110 0.11 -0.71 -6.32
CA ASN A 110 0.72 -1.63 -5.37
C ASN A 110 2.22 -1.41 -5.38
N SER A 111 2.84 -1.31 -4.21
CA SER A 111 4.28 -1.12 -4.07
C SER A 111 4.88 -2.06 -3.03
N TRP A 112 6.09 -2.51 -3.30
CA TRP A 112 6.90 -3.37 -2.43
C TRP A 112 8.26 -2.76 -2.26
N PHE A 113 8.78 -2.82 -1.05
CA PHE A 113 10.09 -2.26 -0.74
C PHE A 113 10.69 -2.92 0.52
N THR A 114 11.95 -2.63 0.77
CA THR A 114 12.60 -2.92 2.04
C THR A 114 12.83 -1.60 2.75
N TRP A 115 12.23 -1.44 3.92
CA TRP A 115 12.53 -0.37 4.86
C TRP A 115 13.76 -0.76 5.69
N VAL A 116 14.72 0.14 5.83
CA VAL A 116 15.86 0.01 6.74
C VAL A 116 15.99 1.25 7.59
N GLY A 117 16.46 1.09 8.83
CA GLY A 117 16.69 2.19 9.77
C GLY A 117 17.45 1.72 10.99
N THR A 118 17.95 2.66 11.77
CA THR A 118 18.65 2.40 13.03
C THR A 118 17.84 3.01 14.18
N GLY A 119 17.54 2.21 15.20
CA GLY A 119 16.83 2.68 16.38
C GLY A 119 17.66 3.71 17.15
N ASN A 120 17.03 4.79 17.57
CA ASN A 120 17.70 5.87 18.29
C ASN A 120 18.07 5.48 19.73
N GLU A 121 17.23 4.67 20.37
CA GLU A 121 17.43 4.24 21.76
C GLU A 121 18.31 2.99 21.86
N THR A 122 18.08 1.99 21.00
CA THR A 122 18.82 0.72 21.07
C THR A 122 20.09 0.71 20.25
N GLY A 123 20.24 1.55 19.23
CA GLY A 123 21.33 1.50 18.25
C GLY A 123 21.24 0.30 17.30
N ILE A 124 20.15 -0.47 17.32
CA ILE A 124 19.99 -1.67 16.51
C ILE A 124 19.59 -1.26 15.08
N GLY A 125 20.27 -1.85 14.08
CA GLY A 125 19.87 -1.76 12.68
C GLY A 125 18.74 -2.73 12.37
N TYR A 126 17.68 -2.22 11.76
CA TYR A 126 16.49 -2.98 11.36
C TYR A 126 16.35 -3.01 9.84
N SER A 127 15.75 -4.10 9.34
CA SER A 127 15.43 -4.27 7.92
C SER A 127 14.11 -5.04 7.79
N ASN A 128 13.09 -4.39 7.26
CA ASN A 128 11.74 -4.95 7.15
C ASN A 128 11.22 -4.88 5.72
N LYS A 129 10.63 -5.97 5.24
CA LYS A 129 9.85 -5.95 4.00
C LYS A 129 8.50 -5.29 4.26
N ALA A 130 8.06 -4.47 3.31
CA ALA A 130 6.78 -3.79 3.37
C ALA A 130 6.04 -3.84 2.03
N HIS A 131 4.73 -3.75 2.11
CA HIS A 131 3.83 -3.68 0.98
C HIS A 131 2.79 -2.60 1.25
N PHE A 132 2.65 -1.65 0.31
CA PHE A 132 1.65 -0.60 0.39
C PHE A 132 0.79 -0.59 -0.86
N ASP A 133 -0.53 -0.38 -0.67
CA ASP A 133 -1.51 -0.20 -1.72
C ASP A 133 -2.15 1.18 -1.61
N PHE A 134 -2.27 1.86 -2.74
CA PHE A 134 -2.86 3.20 -2.85
C PHE A 134 -4.04 3.16 -3.80
N GLN A 135 -5.25 3.48 -3.33
CA GLN A 135 -6.42 3.70 -4.18
C GLN A 135 -6.51 5.18 -4.55
N TRP A 136 -6.67 5.43 -5.85
CA TRP A 136 -6.67 6.76 -6.41
C TRP A 136 -8.06 7.21 -6.85
N GLU A 137 -8.42 8.45 -6.51
CA GLU A 137 -9.55 9.16 -7.10
C GLU A 137 -9.12 10.60 -7.42
N LYS A 138 -9.34 11.05 -8.66
CA LYS A 138 -9.02 12.42 -9.12
C LYS A 138 -7.59 12.87 -8.79
N GLY A 139 -6.65 11.95 -8.87
CA GLY A 139 -5.23 12.21 -8.61
C GLY A 139 -4.84 12.31 -7.13
N LYS A 140 -5.71 11.95 -6.20
CA LYS A 140 -5.46 11.87 -4.77
C LYS A 140 -5.61 10.44 -4.28
N VAL A 141 -4.89 10.09 -3.21
CA VAL A 141 -5.06 8.83 -2.49
C VAL A 141 -6.25 8.96 -1.55
N ILE A 142 -7.27 8.14 -1.75
CA ILE A 142 -8.49 8.09 -0.94
C ILE A 142 -8.52 6.90 0.02
N LYS A 143 -7.72 5.88 -0.28
CA LYS A 143 -7.52 4.71 0.57
C LYS A 143 -6.10 4.20 0.48
N MET A 144 -5.56 3.74 1.61
CA MET A 144 -4.22 3.19 1.69
C MET A 144 -4.21 1.94 2.57
N LEU A 145 -3.50 0.90 2.12
CA LEU A 145 -3.26 -0.30 2.91
C LEU A 145 -1.75 -0.44 3.11
N CYS A 146 -1.33 -0.60 4.36
CA CYS A 146 0.09 -0.71 4.73
C CYS A 146 0.32 -2.01 5.48
N PHE A 147 1.21 -2.84 4.99
CA PHE A 147 1.58 -4.11 5.59
C PHE A 147 3.08 -4.14 5.86
N PHE A 148 3.46 -4.18 7.12
CA PHE A 148 4.85 -4.29 7.56
C PHE A 148 4.95 -4.82 8.98
N ASP A 149 6.12 -5.32 9.35
CA ASP A 149 6.39 -5.77 10.71
C ASP A 149 6.64 -4.57 11.64
N THR A 150 5.86 -4.47 12.71
CA THR A 150 5.95 -3.40 13.71
C THR A 150 6.89 -3.75 14.88
N THR A 151 7.59 -4.89 14.85
CA THR A 151 8.46 -5.34 15.95
C THR A 151 9.54 -4.33 16.27
N ALA A 152 10.23 -3.80 15.26
CA ALA A 152 11.27 -2.78 15.43
C ALA A 152 10.73 -1.52 16.13
N LEU A 153 9.58 -1.00 15.67
CA LEU A 153 8.91 0.16 16.26
C LEU A 153 8.56 -0.08 17.73
N ASN A 154 7.97 -1.24 18.03
CA ASN A 154 7.58 -1.60 19.38
C ASN A 154 8.80 -1.75 20.32
N MET A 155 9.92 -2.29 19.82
CA MET A 155 11.16 -2.41 20.59
C MET A 155 11.74 -1.03 20.93
N GLU A 156 11.82 -0.11 19.97
CA GLU A 156 12.33 1.25 20.22
C GLU A 156 11.41 2.01 21.20
N ILE A 157 10.08 1.96 21.04
CA ILE A 157 9.13 2.58 21.98
C ILE A 157 9.26 1.99 23.38
N ALA A 158 9.53 0.68 23.51
CA ALA A 158 9.72 0.06 24.80
C ALA A 158 11.04 0.47 25.46
N ALA A 159 12.07 0.75 24.68
CA ALA A 159 13.39 1.18 25.17
C ALA A 159 13.41 2.64 25.68
N THR A 160 12.41 3.47 25.32
CA THR A 160 12.28 4.86 25.83
C THR A 160 11.71 4.94 27.24
N LYS A 161 11.29 3.83 27.85
CA LYS A 161 10.70 3.74 29.21
C LYS A 161 11.71 3.32 30.22
#